data_adf195a5c1969a4e3246e281c5162ce1
#
_entry.id   adf195a5c1969a4e3246e281c5162ce1
#
_cell.length_a   1.000
_cell.length_b   1.000
_cell.length_c   1.000
_cell.angle_alpha   90.00
_cell.angle_beta   90.00
_cell.angle_gamma   90.00
#
_symmetry.space_group_name_H-M   'P 1'
#
loop_
_entity.id
_entity.type
_entity.pdbx_description
1 polymer ?
#
loop_
_entity_poly.entity_id
_entity_poly.type
_entity_poly.pdbx_seq_one_letter_code
_entity_poly.pdbx_strand_id
1 'polypeptide(L)'
;MSTQTAERFSRFADFYPFYLAEHSNRACRRLHFMGSLLVLIILGYALVSQKWVWLLAMPLVGYGFAWIGHFVLEKNRPATFQYPLYSFLGDWVMFKDMLTRRIPL
;
A
#
# COMPACT_ATOMS: atom_id res chain seq x y z
N MET A 1 -17.45 -17.56 -10.51
CA MET A 1 -17.19 -17.16 -10.93
C MET A 1 -16.31 -16.69 -11.64
N SER A 2 -16.10 -16.88 -12.02
CA SER A 2 -15.05 -16.74 -12.84
C SER A 2 -15.05 -15.59 -13.77
N THR A 3 -16.06 -15.02 -14.13
CA THR A 3 -16.06 -13.81 -14.93
C THR A 3 -15.28 -12.71 -14.27
N GLN A 4 -15.21 -12.75 -12.96
CA GLN A 4 -14.48 -11.73 -12.24
C GLN A 4 -12.98 -11.82 -12.44
N THR A 5 -12.46 -13.00 -12.73
CA THR A 5 -11.04 -13.14 -13.01
C THR A 5 -10.67 -12.59 -14.38
N ALA A 6 -11.62 -12.56 -15.31
CA ALA A 6 -11.38 -12.03 -16.64
C ALA A 6 -11.60 -10.53 -16.73
N GLU A 7 -12.41 -9.99 -15.83
CA GLU A 7 -12.70 -8.57 -15.82
C GLU A 7 -11.67 -7.83 -14.99
N ARG A 8 -11.26 -6.69 -15.48
CA ARG A 8 -10.33 -5.83 -14.75
C ARG A 8 -11.03 -4.54 -14.38
N PHE A 9 -10.61 -3.97 -13.26
CA PHE A 9 -11.11 -2.67 -12.85
C PHE A 9 -10.60 -1.61 -13.82
N SER A 10 -11.50 -0.78 -14.30
CA SER A 10 -11.17 0.32 -15.21
C SER A 10 -11.19 1.66 -14.50
N ARG A 11 -11.68 1.71 -13.26
CA ARG A 11 -11.75 2.93 -12.48
C ARG A 11 -11.22 2.67 -11.09
N PHE A 12 -10.47 3.63 -10.56
CA PHE A 12 -9.95 3.51 -9.20
C PHE A 12 -11.09 3.40 -8.17
N ALA A 13 -12.18 4.12 -8.39
CA ALA A 13 -13.32 4.09 -7.46
C ALA A 13 -13.89 2.68 -7.32
N ASP A 14 -13.83 1.88 -8.37
CA ASP A 14 -14.29 0.48 -8.31
C ASP A 14 -13.23 -0.44 -7.74
N PHE A 15 -11.97 -0.11 -7.93
CA PHE A 15 -10.85 -0.88 -7.43
C PHE A 15 -10.68 -0.75 -5.91
N TYR A 16 -10.87 0.44 -5.37
CA TYR A 16 -10.52 0.70 -3.98
C TYR A 16 -11.27 -0.18 -2.97
N PRO A 17 -12.58 -0.45 -3.11
CA PRO A 17 -13.24 -1.40 -2.21
C PRO A 17 -12.64 -2.80 -2.26
N PHE A 18 -12.24 -3.26 -3.45
CA PHE A 18 -11.52 -4.52 -3.57
C PHE A 18 -10.17 -4.46 -2.83
N TYR A 19 -9.44 -3.36 -3.01
CA TYR A 19 -8.16 -3.14 -2.34
C TYR A 19 -8.33 -3.23 -0.82
N LEU A 20 -9.35 -2.56 -0.29
CA LEU A 20 -9.60 -2.58 1.16
C LEU A 20 -9.98 -3.97 1.66
N ALA A 21 -10.71 -4.74 0.86
CA ALA A 21 -11.06 -6.11 1.22
C ALA A 21 -9.81 -7.00 1.29
N GLU A 22 -8.80 -6.71 0.46
CA GLU A 22 -7.52 -7.44 0.49
C GLU A 22 -6.65 -7.01 1.68
N HIS A 23 -7.06 -5.98 2.40
CA HIS A 23 -6.37 -5.45 3.59
C HIS A 23 -7.30 -5.51 4.80
N SER A 24 -8.02 -6.61 4.95
CA SER A 24 -9.00 -6.75 6.03
C SER A 24 -8.35 -6.93 7.40
N ASN A 25 -7.12 -7.42 7.46
CA ASN A 25 -6.43 -7.61 8.71
C ASN A 25 -5.89 -6.28 9.23
N ARG A 26 -6.24 -5.94 10.47
CA ARG A 26 -5.88 -4.65 11.04
C ARG A 26 -4.36 -4.48 11.16
N ALA A 27 -3.66 -5.55 11.54
CA ALA A 27 -2.21 -5.49 11.65
C ALA A 27 -1.57 -5.28 10.28
N CYS A 28 -2.13 -5.87 9.22
CA CYS A 28 -1.67 -5.64 7.86
C CYS A 28 -1.82 -4.16 7.47
N ARG A 29 -2.98 -3.57 7.77
CA ARG A 29 -3.18 -2.15 7.49
C ARG A 29 -2.20 -1.28 8.26
N ARG A 30 -1.89 -1.64 9.50
CA ARG A 30 -0.90 -0.91 10.31
C ARG A 30 0.49 -1.01 9.71
N LEU A 31 0.86 -2.18 9.18
CA LEU A 31 2.14 -2.33 8.50
C LEU A 31 2.22 -1.44 7.26
N HIS A 32 1.14 -1.38 6.49
CA HIS A 32 1.11 -0.48 5.34
C HIS A 32 1.24 0.98 5.77
N PHE A 33 0.54 1.35 6.85
CA PHE A 33 0.64 2.70 7.38
C PHE A 33 2.06 3.04 7.80
N MET A 34 2.69 2.14 8.56
CA MET A 34 4.06 2.34 9.01
C MET A 34 5.04 2.44 7.84
N GLY A 35 4.87 1.56 6.85
CA GLY A 35 5.72 1.60 5.66
C GLY A 35 5.58 2.92 4.92
N SER A 36 4.35 3.39 4.72
CA SER A 36 4.11 4.66 4.05
C SER A 36 4.69 5.83 4.84
N LEU A 37 4.53 5.82 6.16
CA LEU A 37 5.10 6.87 7.02
C LEU A 37 6.62 6.89 6.91
N LEU A 38 7.27 5.73 6.96
CA LEU A 38 8.72 5.65 6.83
C LEU A 38 9.18 6.10 5.45
N VAL A 39 8.42 5.79 4.40
CA VAL A 39 8.75 6.27 3.05
C VAL A 39 8.75 7.80 3.02
N LEU A 40 7.77 8.44 3.65
CA LEU A 40 7.74 9.90 3.71
C LEU A 40 8.90 10.47 4.50
N ILE A 41 9.26 9.83 5.61
CA ILE A 41 10.40 10.27 6.44
C ILE A 41 11.70 10.14 5.63
N ILE A 42 11.87 9.03 4.93
CA ILE A 42 13.06 8.82 4.10
C ILE A 42 13.13 9.87 2.98
N LEU A 43 11.99 10.14 2.34
CA LEU A 43 11.95 11.17 1.30
C LEU A 43 12.37 12.53 1.85
N GLY A 44 11.82 12.93 3.00
CA GLY A 44 12.19 14.18 3.63
C GLY A 44 13.68 14.25 3.96
N TYR A 45 14.23 13.18 4.51
CA TYR A 45 15.64 13.11 4.83
C TYR A 45 16.50 13.22 3.59
N ALA A 46 16.13 12.49 2.51
CA ALA A 46 16.91 12.54 1.27
C ALA A 46 16.92 13.94 0.68
N LEU A 47 15.79 14.63 0.72
CA LEU A 47 15.68 15.98 0.17
C LEU A 47 16.47 16.99 0.98
N VAL A 48 16.36 16.93 2.32
CA VAL A 48 17.02 17.91 3.20
C VAL A 48 18.53 17.67 3.21
N SER A 49 18.97 16.42 3.28
CA SER A 49 20.38 16.08 3.37
C SER A 49 21.07 16.06 2.00
N GLN A 50 20.26 16.00 0.92
CA GLN A 50 20.74 15.80 -0.46
C GLN A 50 21.53 14.51 -0.62
N LYS A 51 21.28 13.53 0.23
CA LYS A 51 21.86 12.18 0.10
C LYS A 51 20.90 11.33 -0.70
N TRP A 52 20.97 11.44 -2.02
CA TRP A 52 19.98 10.90 -2.93
C TRP A 52 19.92 9.38 -2.93
N VAL A 53 20.97 8.71 -2.47
CA VAL A 53 20.98 7.25 -2.37
C VAL A 53 19.82 6.74 -1.50
N TRP A 54 19.36 7.54 -0.55
CA TRP A 54 18.25 7.14 0.31
C TRP A 54 16.93 6.98 -0.42
N LEU A 55 16.81 7.56 -1.64
CA LEU A 55 15.62 7.34 -2.45
C LEU A 55 15.45 5.88 -2.82
N LEU A 56 16.56 5.12 -2.90
CA LEU A 56 16.50 3.69 -3.19
C LEU A 56 15.90 2.88 -2.03
N ALA A 57 15.97 3.41 -0.81
CA ALA A 57 15.38 2.75 0.35
C ALA A 57 13.85 2.83 0.35
N MET A 58 13.27 3.79 -0.37
CA MET A 58 11.82 3.99 -0.35
C MET A 58 11.04 2.77 -0.84
N PRO A 59 11.31 2.23 -2.04
CA PRO A 59 10.59 1.03 -2.47
C PRO A 59 10.89 -0.18 -1.60
N LEU A 60 12.14 -0.31 -1.11
CA LEU A 60 12.48 -1.44 -0.25
C LEU A 60 11.66 -1.43 1.04
N VAL A 61 11.56 -0.27 1.68
CA VAL A 61 10.80 -0.13 2.92
C VAL A 61 9.30 -0.25 2.66
N GLY A 62 8.79 0.47 1.66
CA GLY A 62 7.36 0.47 1.37
C GLY A 62 6.85 -0.92 1.01
N TYR A 63 7.48 -1.57 0.06
CA TYR A 63 7.07 -2.90 -0.35
C TYR A 63 7.39 -3.96 0.70
N GLY A 64 8.50 -3.78 1.43
CA GLY A 64 8.85 -4.72 2.49
C GLY A 64 7.76 -4.82 3.54
N PHE A 65 7.31 -3.70 4.08
CA PHE A 65 6.23 -3.68 5.06
C PHE A 65 4.93 -4.22 4.47
N ALA A 66 4.58 -3.78 3.24
CA ALA A 66 3.34 -4.19 2.60
C ALA A 66 3.31 -5.70 2.34
N TRP A 67 4.41 -6.26 1.85
CA TRP A 67 4.46 -7.68 1.50
C TRP A 67 4.45 -8.57 2.73
N ILE A 68 5.11 -8.13 3.82
CA ILE A 68 4.98 -8.86 5.09
C ILE A 68 3.51 -8.93 5.50
N GLY A 69 2.80 -7.80 5.39
CA GLY A 69 1.38 -7.78 5.71
C GLY A 69 0.57 -8.76 4.88
N HIS A 70 0.81 -8.79 3.58
CA HIS A 70 0.04 -9.68 2.71
C HIS A 70 0.43 -11.14 2.86
N PHE A 71 1.71 -11.46 2.82
CA PHE A 71 2.14 -12.86 2.82
C PHE A 71 2.05 -13.51 4.19
N VAL A 72 2.24 -12.74 5.26
CA VAL A 72 2.26 -13.29 6.61
C VAL A 72 0.91 -13.16 7.30
N LEU A 73 0.27 -12.00 7.22
CA LEU A 73 -0.94 -11.70 7.98
C LEU A 73 -2.21 -11.96 7.20
N GLU A 74 -2.31 -11.44 5.97
CA GLU A 74 -3.51 -11.68 5.15
C GLU A 74 -3.46 -13.03 4.47
N LYS A 75 -2.26 -13.55 4.24
CA LYS A 75 -2.05 -14.81 3.52
C LYS A 75 -2.64 -14.74 2.12
N ASN A 76 -2.46 -13.60 1.48
CA ASN A 76 -2.89 -13.37 0.10
C ASN A 76 -1.75 -12.74 -0.68
N ARG A 77 -1.96 -12.60 -1.98
CA ARG A 77 -0.97 -11.93 -2.84
C ARG A 77 -1.27 -10.45 -2.91
N PRO A 78 -0.24 -9.59 -2.87
CA PRO A 78 -0.47 -8.16 -3.03
C PRO A 78 -1.15 -7.85 -4.36
N ALA A 79 -2.12 -6.93 -4.32
CA ALA A 79 -2.83 -6.49 -5.52
C ALA A 79 -1.89 -5.83 -6.53
N THR A 80 -0.73 -5.36 -6.08
CA THR A 80 0.32 -4.79 -6.92
C THR A 80 0.70 -5.71 -8.10
N PHE A 81 0.60 -7.03 -7.93
CA PHE A 81 0.97 -7.95 -8.99
C PHE A 81 0.01 -7.90 -10.17
N GLN A 82 -1.23 -7.47 -9.95
CA GLN A 82 -2.23 -7.35 -11.01
C GLN A 82 -2.54 -5.89 -11.37
N TYR A 83 -2.47 -5.00 -10.39
CA TYR A 83 -2.84 -3.60 -10.54
C TYR A 83 -1.76 -2.72 -9.90
N PRO A 84 -0.57 -2.62 -10.52
CA PRO A 84 0.53 -1.90 -9.88
C PRO A 84 0.24 -0.42 -9.64
N LEU A 85 -0.39 0.27 -10.62
CA LEU A 85 -0.67 1.69 -10.47
C LEU A 85 -1.80 1.93 -9.49
N TYR A 86 -2.90 1.17 -9.62
CA TYR A 86 -4.03 1.32 -8.70
C TYR A 86 -3.62 0.94 -7.28
N SER A 87 -2.77 -0.06 -7.10
CA SER A 87 -2.30 -0.45 -5.78
C SER A 87 -1.44 0.63 -5.16
N PHE A 88 -0.59 1.26 -5.96
CA PHE A 88 0.22 2.38 -5.49
C PHE A 88 -0.68 3.53 -5.02
N LEU A 89 -1.69 3.89 -5.82
CA LEU A 89 -2.65 4.92 -5.42
C LEU A 89 -3.43 4.50 -4.19
N GLY A 90 -3.82 3.22 -4.14
CA GLY A 90 -4.56 2.68 -2.99
C GLY A 90 -3.76 2.77 -1.70
N ASP A 91 -2.46 2.50 -1.77
CA ASP A 91 -1.60 2.59 -0.59
C ASP A 91 -1.65 4.00 0.01
N TRP A 92 -1.59 5.03 -0.84
CA TRP A 92 -1.60 6.41 -0.35
C TRP A 92 -2.99 6.88 0.06
N VAL A 93 -4.04 6.43 -0.63
CA VAL A 93 -5.42 6.75 -0.22
C VAL A 93 -5.74 6.07 1.10
N MET A 94 -5.33 4.81 1.27
CA MET A 94 -5.54 4.12 2.55
C MET A 94 -4.74 4.79 3.68
N PHE A 95 -3.51 5.21 3.41
CA PHE A 95 -2.72 5.95 4.39
C PHE A 95 -3.46 7.22 4.82
N LYS A 96 -3.98 7.99 3.87
CA LYS A 96 -4.76 9.19 4.15
C LYS A 96 -6.02 8.85 4.94
N ASP A 97 -6.73 7.80 4.55
CA ASP A 97 -7.97 7.43 5.22
C ASP A 97 -7.73 6.96 6.65
N MET A 98 -6.60 6.31 6.91
CA MET A 98 -6.21 5.94 8.27
C MET A 98 -5.78 7.16 9.07
N LEU A 99 -5.05 8.08 8.45
CA LEU A 99 -4.61 9.30 9.11
C LEU A 99 -5.80 10.18 9.53
N THR A 100 -6.82 10.24 8.69
CA THR A 100 -8.03 11.03 8.97
C THR A 100 -9.09 10.24 9.73
N ARG A 101 -8.80 9.01 10.11
CA ARG A 101 -9.69 8.15 10.87
C ARG A 101 -10.92 7.69 10.13
N ARG A 102 -10.94 7.78 8.81
CA ARG A 102 -11.98 7.15 8.00
C ARG A 102 -11.88 5.64 8.06
N ILE A 103 -10.66 5.15 8.21
CA ILE A 103 -10.37 3.74 8.47
C ILE A 103 -9.65 3.68 9.81
N PRO A 104 -10.06 2.81 10.75
CA PRO A 104 -9.41 2.72 12.06
C PRO A 104 -7.94 2.32 11.95
N LEU A 105 -7.12 2.90 12.80
CA LEU A 105 -5.72 2.51 12.91
C LEU A 105 -5.57 1.15 13.57
#